data_9c80f3f8c417df4bd4f2d345c1791a92
#
_entry.id   9c80f3f8c417df4bd4f2d345c1791a92
#
_cell.length_a   1.000
_cell.length_b   1.000
_cell.length_c   1.000
_cell.angle_alpha   90.00
_cell.angle_beta   90.00
_cell.angle_gamma   90.00
#
_symmetry.space_group_name_H-M   'P 1'
#
loop_
_entity.id
_entity.type
_entity.pdbx_description
1 polymer ?
#
loop_
_entity_poly.entity_id
_entity_poly.type
_entity_poly.pdbx_seq_one_letter_code
_entity_poly.pdbx_strand_id
1 'polypeptide(L)'
;NLKDNSKTIQKIEEVLHEDAPIAVGKGQVVKDGFHNELDELRNILSDAKSVLLDIQKREIEKTGIPSLKIAFNIVFGYFIEVRNTHKDKVPEQWIRKQTLTSAERYVTEELKIYEEKILGAEEKILKLESEIFSQLIEDVLPNIEDIVFNAKCIAYLDVIHGLAHVSKINNYSKPIISDGLQIDIKDGRHPVIEQFLPVGEAYIPNDIFLDNKLQQIMMITGPNMSGKSALLRQTALILIMAQIGCFVPAKSADIGVIDKLFTRVGANDNISSGESTFMVEMNETSSIMNNISSRSLI
;
A
#
# COMPACT_ATOMS: atom_id res chain seq x y z
N ASN A 1 -4.96 -22.02 17.09
CA ASN A 1 -3.98 -22.57 16.13
C ASN A 1 -4.28 -22.04 14.74
N LEU A 2 -3.24 -21.70 13.98
CA LEU A 2 -3.39 -21.32 12.57
C LEU A 2 -3.90 -22.52 11.76
N LYS A 3 -4.62 -22.21 10.69
CA LYS A 3 -5.11 -23.18 9.72
C LYS A 3 -3.99 -23.58 8.76
N ASP A 4 -3.98 -24.82 8.32
CA ASP A 4 -2.98 -25.30 7.35
C ASP A 4 -3.39 -24.91 5.92
N ASN A 5 -2.57 -24.09 5.27
CA ASN A 5 -2.75 -23.64 3.89
C ASN A 5 -1.70 -24.24 2.94
N SER A 6 -0.94 -25.26 3.36
CA SER A 6 0.18 -25.82 2.58
C SER A 6 -0.23 -26.26 1.18
N LYS A 7 -1.40 -26.88 1.03
CA LYS A 7 -1.91 -27.32 -0.28
C LYS A 7 -2.24 -26.14 -1.21
N THR A 8 -2.78 -25.06 -0.65
CA THR A 8 -3.09 -23.83 -1.41
C THR A 8 -1.81 -23.15 -1.87
N ILE A 9 -0.81 -23.06 -0.98
CA ILE A 9 0.51 -22.50 -1.30
C ILE A 9 1.15 -23.32 -2.42
N GLN A 10 1.23 -24.64 -2.26
CA GLN A 10 1.80 -25.53 -3.27
C GLN A 10 1.13 -25.35 -4.64
N LYS A 11 -0.20 -25.27 -4.68
CA LYS A 11 -0.93 -25.08 -5.93
C LYS A 11 -0.62 -23.74 -6.60
N ILE A 12 -0.50 -22.66 -5.82
CA ILE A 12 -0.11 -21.33 -6.32
C ILE A 12 1.31 -21.39 -6.90
N GLU A 13 2.25 -22.00 -6.19
CA GLU A 13 3.66 -22.15 -6.60
C GLU A 13 3.84 -23.05 -7.83
N GLU A 14 2.96 -24.03 -8.03
CA GLU A 14 2.96 -24.88 -9.23
C GLU A 14 2.50 -24.12 -10.48
N VAL A 15 1.56 -23.19 -10.34
CA VAL A 15 0.92 -22.48 -11.46
C VAL A 15 1.61 -21.18 -11.81
N LEU A 16 1.89 -20.35 -10.80
CA LEU A 16 2.36 -18.98 -11.03
C LEU A 16 3.88 -18.91 -11.23
N HIS A 17 4.28 -18.03 -12.14
CA HIS A 17 5.68 -17.64 -12.29
C HIS A 17 6.12 -16.82 -11.05
N GLU A 18 7.39 -16.94 -10.63
CA GLU A 18 7.91 -16.25 -9.43
C GLU A 18 7.78 -14.73 -9.54
N ASP A 19 8.03 -14.19 -10.74
CA ASP A 19 7.91 -12.76 -11.05
C ASP A 19 6.61 -12.43 -11.80
N ALA A 20 5.51 -13.14 -11.50
CA ALA A 20 4.23 -12.91 -12.18
C ALA A 20 3.78 -11.45 -12.06
N PRO A 21 3.38 -10.80 -13.17
CA PRO A 21 2.90 -9.42 -13.13
C PRO A 21 1.54 -9.31 -12.43
N ILE A 22 1.21 -8.10 -11.96
CA ILE A 22 -0.09 -7.82 -11.29
C ILE A 22 -1.29 -8.07 -12.20
N ALA A 23 -1.10 -7.99 -13.53
CA ALA A 23 -2.18 -8.17 -14.50
C ALA A 23 -1.75 -9.12 -15.62
N VAL A 24 -2.64 -10.01 -16.00
CA VAL A 24 -2.46 -10.89 -17.17
C VAL A 24 -2.23 -10.05 -18.43
N GLY A 25 -1.30 -10.48 -19.29
CA GLY A 25 -0.92 -9.78 -20.51
C GLY A 25 0.18 -8.71 -20.36
N LYS A 26 0.70 -8.48 -19.16
CA LYS A 26 1.85 -7.58 -18.92
C LYS A 26 3.18 -8.31 -18.70
N GLY A 27 3.20 -9.60 -18.98
CA GLY A 27 4.34 -10.48 -18.80
C GLY A 27 3.87 -11.92 -18.62
N GLN A 28 4.78 -12.79 -18.26
CA GLN A 28 4.49 -14.21 -18.05
C GLN A 28 3.83 -14.43 -16.69
N VAL A 29 2.59 -14.91 -16.69
CA VAL A 29 1.82 -15.20 -15.46
C VAL A 29 1.97 -16.65 -15.04
N VAL A 30 1.87 -17.58 -15.99
CA VAL A 30 1.92 -19.01 -15.76
C VAL A 30 3.35 -19.53 -15.90
N LYS A 31 3.78 -20.39 -14.99
CA LYS A 31 5.11 -21.00 -14.96
C LYS A 31 5.36 -21.86 -16.19
N ASP A 32 6.60 -21.88 -16.69
CA ASP A 32 6.99 -22.80 -17.76
C ASP A 32 6.90 -24.26 -17.28
N GLY A 33 6.46 -25.15 -18.16
CA GLY A 33 6.25 -26.56 -17.86
C GLY A 33 4.94 -26.87 -17.15
N PHE A 34 4.10 -25.89 -16.82
CA PHE A 34 2.79 -26.14 -16.23
C PHE A 34 1.74 -26.57 -17.27
N HIS A 35 1.75 -25.98 -18.47
CA HIS A 35 0.76 -26.23 -19.52
C HIS A 35 1.41 -26.40 -20.88
N ASN A 36 1.38 -27.63 -21.44
CA ASN A 36 2.09 -27.98 -22.68
C ASN A 36 1.75 -27.08 -23.85
N GLU A 37 0.44 -26.81 -24.11
CA GLU A 37 0.02 -25.97 -25.22
C GLU A 37 0.54 -24.52 -25.07
N LEU A 38 0.59 -24.00 -23.85
CA LEU A 38 1.13 -22.67 -23.57
C LEU A 38 2.63 -22.61 -23.88
N ASP A 39 3.38 -23.65 -23.48
CA ASP A 39 4.81 -23.74 -23.75
C ASP A 39 5.10 -23.88 -25.26
N GLU A 40 4.30 -24.66 -25.98
CA GLU A 40 4.39 -24.75 -27.44
C GLU A 40 4.15 -23.39 -28.12
N LEU A 41 3.12 -22.63 -27.69
CA LEU A 41 2.83 -21.29 -28.23
C LEU A 41 3.95 -20.29 -27.94
N ARG A 42 4.56 -20.36 -26.76
CA ARG A 42 5.70 -19.51 -26.39
C ARG A 42 6.92 -19.83 -27.24
N ASN A 43 7.17 -21.12 -27.53
CA ASN A 43 8.24 -21.54 -28.42
C ASN A 43 7.99 -21.01 -29.87
N ILE A 44 6.78 -21.18 -30.40
CA ILE A 44 6.40 -20.63 -31.70
C ILE A 44 6.61 -19.12 -31.76
N LEU A 45 6.23 -18.39 -30.71
CA LEU A 45 6.42 -16.94 -30.61
C LEU A 45 7.89 -16.55 -30.58
N SER A 46 8.71 -17.27 -29.81
CA SER A 46 10.16 -17.06 -29.73
C SER A 46 10.84 -17.31 -31.07
N ASP A 47 10.51 -18.43 -31.70
CA ASP A 47 11.05 -18.81 -33.03
C ASP A 47 10.66 -17.78 -34.11
N ALA A 48 9.39 -17.35 -34.12
CA ALA A 48 8.93 -16.36 -35.07
C ALA A 48 9.64 -14.99 -34.89
N LYS A 49 9.87 -14.56 -33.64
CA LYS A 49 10.64 -13.34 -33.38
C LYS A 49 12.11 -13.47 -33.75
N SER A 50 12.72 -14.64 -33.60
CA SER A 50 14.07 -14.92 -34.06
C SER A 50 14.15 -14.81 -35.59
N VAL A 51 13.18 -15.38 -36.32
CA VAL A 51 13.13 -15.29 -37.79
C VAL A 51 12.98 -13.85 -38.29
N LEU A 52 12.22 -12.96 -37.57
CA LEU A 52 12.15 -11.54 -37.92
C LEU A 52 13.52 -10.86 -37.87
N LEU A 53 14.35 -11.22 -36.88
CA LEU A 53 15.72 -10.70 -36.81
C LEU A 53 16.61 -11.21 -37.95
N ASP A 54 16.43 -12.44 -38.36
CA ASP A 54 17.15 -13.01 -39.49
C ASP A 54 16.69 -12.45 -40.83
N ILE A 55 15.39 -12.20 -40.99
CA ILE A 55 14.85 -11.42 -42.13
C ILE A 55 15.50 -10.04 -42.17
N GLN A 56 15.58 -9.34 -41.05
CA GLN A 56 16.20 -8.01 -40.99
C GLN A 56 17.67 -8.06 -41.46
N LYS A 57 18.46 -8.99 -40.95
CA LYS A 57 19.87 -9.14 -41.29
C LYS A 57 20.02 -9.44 -42.80
N ARG A 58 19.26 -10.40 -43.33
CA ARG A 58 19.26 -10.80 -44.73
C ARG A 58 18.90 -9.65 -45.65
N GLU A 59 17.87 -8.87 -45.32
CA GLU A 59 17.44 -7.74 -46.11
C GLU A 59 18.44 -6.56 -46.05
N ILE A 60 19.15 -6.36 -44.92
CA ILE A 60 20.27 -5.42 -44.83
C ILE A 60 21.41 -5.82 -45.80
N GLU A 61 21.80 -7.09 -45.78
CA GLU A 61 22.86 -7.60 -46.68
C GLU A 61 22.45 -7.49 -48.16
N LYS A 62 21.21 -7.86 -48.48
CA LYS A 62 20.69 -7.87 -49.85
C LYS A 62 20.53 -6.47 -50.44
N THR A 63 20.06 -5.51 -49.66
CA THR A 63 19.79 -4.13 -50.11
C THR A 63 20.97 -3.20 -49.92
N GLY A 64 21.92 -3.55 -49.04
CA GLY A 64 23.01 -2.66 -48.65
C GLY A 64 22.54 -1.42 -47.86
N ILE A 65 21.41 -1.53 -47.14
CA ILE A 65 20.84 -0.45 -46.35
C ILE A 65 21.13 -0.72 -44.83
N PRO A 66 22.18 -0.17 -44.26
CA PRO A 66 22.59 -0.51 -42.90
C PRO A 66 21.63 0.02 -41.82
N SER A 67 20.81 1.00 -42.18
CA SER A 67 19.82 1.63 -41.26
C SER A 67 18.43 0.98 -41.30
N LEU A 68 18.26 -0.11 -42.04
CA LEU A 68 17.02 -0.86 -42.12
C LEU A 68 16.66 -1.47 -40.80
N LYS A 69 15.41 -1.30 -40.36
CA LYS A 69 14.88 -1.90 -39.12
C LYS A 69 13.51 -2.53 -39.39
N ILE A 70 13.27 -3.68 -38.78
CA ILE A 70 11.92 -4.22 -38.66
C ILE A 70 11.36 -3.69 -37.33
N ALA A 71 10.16 -3.10 -37.35
CA ALA A 71 9.47 -2.56 -36.22
C ALA A 71 7.97 -2.88 -36.31
N PHE A 72 7.27 -2.76 -35.16
CA PHE A 72 5.84 -3.01 -35.04
C PHE A 72 5.09 -1.72 -34.72
N ASN A 73 3.91 -1.58 -35.33
CA ASN A 73 2.97 -0.52 -35.02
C ASN A 73 1.54 -1.10 -34.97
N ILE A 74 0.75 -0.72 -34.00
CA ILE A 74 -0.62 -1.24 -33.77
C ILE A 74 -1.52 -1.07 -35.01
N VAL A 75 -1.33 0.00 -35.79
CA VAL A 75 -2.16 0.32 -36.98
C VAL A 75 -1.72 -0.44 -38.22
N PHE A 76 -0.43 -0.66 -38.40
CA PHE A 76 0.16 -1.18 -39.66
C PHE A 76 0.81 -2.55 -39.53
N GLY A 77 0.89 -3.08 -38.29
CA GLY A 77 1.58 -4.34 -38.00
C GLY A 77 3.10 -4.22 -38.03
N TYR A 78 3.76 -5.30 -38.44
CA TYR A 78 5.21 -5.32 -38.64
C TYR A 78 5.57 -4.67 -39.99
N PHE A 79 6.59 -3.82 -39.98
CA PHE A 79 7.07 -3.11 -41.19
C PHE A 79 8.59 -2.98 -41.18
N ILE A 80 9.12 -2.84 -42.42
CA ILE A 80 10.53 -2.50 -42.62
C ILE A 80 10.61 -0.97 -42.75
N GLU A 81 11.36 -0.32 -41.88
CA GLU A 81 11.58 1.12 -41.92
C GLU A 81 12.91 1.43 -42.62
N VAL A 82 12.84 2.26 -43.67
CA VAL A 82 13.98 2.71 -44.46
C VAL A 82 14.05 4.22 -44.44
N ARG A 83 15.20 4.80 -44.11
CA ARG A 83 15.41 6.25 -44.18
C ARG A 83 15.36 6.77 -45.61
N ASN A 84 14.84 7.97 -45.82
CA ASN A 84 14.69 8.58 -47.15
C ASN A 84 16.01 8.70 -47.93
N THR A 85 17.17 8.71 -47.22
CA THR A 85 18.51 8.69 -47.85
C THR A 85 18.81 7.41 -48.61
N HIS A 86 18.04 6.35 -48.43
CA HIS A 86 18.26 5.03 -49.03
C HIS A 86 17.04 4.52 -49.80
N LYS A 87 16.05 5.36 -50.09
CA LYS A 87 14.81 4.97 -50.76
C LYS A 87 15.05 4.37 -52.16
N ASP A 88 16.09 4.83 -52.86
CA ASP A 88 16.43 4.36 -54.20
C ASP A 88 17.03 2.94 -54.24
N LYS A 89 17.34 2.37 -53.04
CA LYS A 89 17.84 0.99 -52.89
C LYS A 89 16.75 0.01 -52.51
N VAL A 90 15.51 0.48 -52.32
CA VAL A 90 14.39 -0.38 -51.95
C VAL A 90 13.96 -1.25 -53.10
N PRO A 91 13.82 -2.58 -52.92
CA PRO A 91 13.34 -3.49 -53.94
C PRO A 91 11.91 -3.17 -54.40
N GLU A 92 11.63 -3.25 -55.70
CA GLU A 92 10.31 -2.97 -56.30
C GLU A 92 9.18 -3.87 -55.72
N GLN A 93 9.52 -5.07 -55.29
CA GLN A 93 8.57 -6.02 -54.73
C GLN A 93 8.09 -5.66 -53.31
N TRP A 94 8.69 -4.68 -52.64
CA TRP A 94 8.24 -4.24 -51.34
C TRP A 94 7.04 -3.29 -51.47
N ILE A 95 5.99 -3.56 -50.73
CA ILE A 95 4.77 -2.76 -50.73
C ILE A 95 4.93 -1.60 -49.77
N ARG A 96 4.93 -0.36 -50.26
CA ARG A 96 4.97 0.83 -49.39
C ARG A 96 3.64 1.00 -48.66
N LYS A 97 3.67 1.08 -47.35
CA LYS A 97 2.52 1.27 -46.46
C LYS A 97 2.37 2.70 -45.97
N GLN A 98 3.49 3.39 -45.69
CA GLN A 98 3.47 4.73 -45.13
C GLN A 98 4.72 5.51 -45.53
N THR A 99 4.53 6.81 -45.81
CA THR A 99 5.60 7.78 -45.98
C THR A 99 5.65 8.72 -44.80
N LEU A 100 6.81 8.83 -44.13
CA LEU A 100 7.10 9.75 -43.06
C LEU A 100 8.04 10.86 -43.55
N THR A 101 8.23 11.89 -42.75
CA THR A 101 9.12 13.01 -43.04
C THR A 101 10.58 12.57 -43.26
N SER A 102 11.05 11.56 -42.54
CA SER A 102 12.45 11.09 -42.54
C SER A 102 12.65 9.65 -43.01
N ALA A 103 11.58 8.89 -43.19
CA ALA A 103 11.64 7.46 -43.53
C ALA A 103 10.39 7.01 -44.30
N GLU A 104 10.47 5.88 -44.96
CA GLU A 104 9.35 5.17 -45.56
C GLU A 104 9.21 3.78 -44.93
N ARG A 105 7.98 3.27 -44.85
CA ARG A 105 7.64 1.98 -44.27
C ARG A 105 7.10 1.04 -45.31
N TYR A 106 7.66 -0.16 -45.33
CA TYR A 106 7.37 -1.18 -46.35
C TYR A 106 6.96 -2.49 -45.65
N VAL A 107 6.22 -3.32 -46.41
CA VAL A 107 5.82 -4.66 -46.00
C VAL A 107 6.15 -5.63 -47.12
N THR A 108 6.59 -6.84 -46.73
CA THR A 108 6.77 -7.98 -47.63
C THR A 108 5.77 -9.08 -47.31
N GLU A 109 5.52 -9.97 -48.25
CA GLU A 109 4.63 -11.12 -48.02
C GLU A 109 5.14 -12.03 -46.91
N GLU A 110 6.45 -12.28 -46.87
CA GLU A 110 7.09 -13.04 -45.82
C GLU A 110 6.88 -12.41 -44.43
N LEU A 111 7.00 -11.07 -44.32
CA LEU A 111 6.78 -10.36 -43.06
C LEU A 111 5.34 -10.49 -42.57
N LYS A 112 4.35 -10.50 -43.43
CA LYS A 112 2.95 -10.70 -43.08
C LYS A 112 2.69 -12.12 -42.51
N ILE A 113 3.28 -13.15 -43.14
CA ILE A 113 3.12 -14.53 -42.67
C ILE A 113 3.61 -14.67 -41.22
N TYR A 114 4.76 -14.08 -40.88
CA TYR A 114 5.29 -14.11 -39.54
C TYR A 114 4.51 -13.22 -38.57
N GLU A 115 3.99 -12.07 -39.06
CA GLU A 115 3.07 -11.23 -38.27
C GLU A 115 1.83 -12.01 -37.85
N GLU A 116 1.16 -12.71 -38.75
CA GLU A 116 -0.02 -13.52 -38.45
C GLU A 116 0.30 -14.63 -37.43
N LYS A 117 1.47 -15.26 -37.54
CA LYS A 117 1.94 -16.26 -36.54
C LYS A 117 2.17 -15.65 -35.18
N ILE A 118 2.83 -14.50 -35.11
CA ILE A 118 3.16 -13.83 -33.84
C ILE A 118 1.86 -13.35 -33.14
N LEU A 119 1.03 -12.58 -33.85
CA LEU A 119 -0.21 -12.04 -33.29
C LEU A 119 -1.18 -13.16 -32.88
N GLY A 120 -1.29 -14.20 -33.68
CA GLY A 120 -2.12 -15.35 -33.37
C GLY A 120 -1.61 -16.16 -32.16
N ALA A 121 -0.30 -16.27 -31.96
CA ALA A 121 0.29 -16.91 -30.79
C ALA A 121 0.12 -16.01 -29.54
N GLU A 122 0.37 -14.71 -29.65
CA GLU A 122 0.21 -13.77 -28.53
C GLU A 122 -1.25 -13.72 -28.02
N GLU A 123 -2.24 -13.72 -28.90
CA GLU A 123 -3.65 -13.75 -28.54
C GLU A 123 -4.04 -15.06 -27.82
N LYS A 124 -3.56 -16.20 -28.33
CA LYS A 124 -3.81 -17.51 -27.70
C LYS A 124 -3.13 -17.65 -26.35
N ILE A 125 -1.88 -17.17 -26.23
CA ILE A 125 -1.14 -17.15 -24.96
C ILE A 125 -1.94 -16.35 -23.93
N LEU A 126 -2.37 -15.13 -24.27
CA LEU A 126 -3.13 -14.27 -23.37
C LEU A 126 -4.43 -14.93 -22.92
N LYS A 127 -5.14 -15.58 -23.83
CA LYS A 127 -6.38 -16.29 -23.52
C LYS A 127 -6.15 -17.45 -22.58
N LEU A 128 -5.17 -18.33 -22.87
CA LEU A 128 -4.84 -19.48 -22.04
C LEU A 128 -4.34 -19.05 -20.65
N GLU A 129 -3.46 -18.05 -20.56
CA GLU A 129 -3.02 -17.53 -19.26
C GLU A 129 -4.19 -16.97 -18.44
N SER A 130 -5.16 -16.28 -19.08
CA SER A 130 -6.36 -15.79 -18.40
C SER A 130 -7.24 -16.92 -17.91
N GLU A 131 -7.43 -17.98 -18.69
CA GLU A 131 -8.21 -19.15 -18.32
C GLU A 131 -7.57 -19.91 -17.14
N ILE A 132 -6.26 -20.18 -17.23
CA ILE A 132 -5.49 -20.85 -16.18
C ILE A 132 -5.51 -20.03 -14.88
N PHE A 133 -5.31 -18.72 -14.95
CA PHE A 133 -5.34 -17.84 -13.80
C PHE A 133 -6.74 -17.78 -13.16
N SER A 134 -7.80 -17.73 -13.97
CA SER A 134 -9.19 -17.78 -13.47
C SER A 134 -9.48 -19.10 -12.76
N GLN A 135 -9.02 -20.23 -13.32
CA GLN A 135 -9.15 -21.53 -12.69
C GLN A 135 -8.39 -21.61 -11.36
N LEU A 136 -7.19 -21.03 -11.29
CA LEU A 136 -6.43 -20.96 -10.04
C LEU A 136 -7.19 -20.17 -8.96
N ILE A 137 -7.83 -19.04 -9.33
CA ILE A 137 -8.65 -18.29 -8.40
C ILE A 137 -9.80 -19.15 -7.87
N GLU A 138 -10.54 -19.84 -8.75
CA GLU A 138 -11.62 -20.74 -8.34
C GLU A 138 -11.16 -21.85 -7.40
N ASP A 139 -9.96 -22.38 -7.60
CA ASP A 139 -9.38 -23.42 -6.77
C ASP A 139 -8.91 -22.91 -5.40
N VAL A 140 -8.56 -21.63 -5.28
CA VAL A 140 -8.13 -20.98 -4.03
C VAL A 140 -9.33 -20.48 -3.21
N LEU A 141 -10.42 -20.06 -3.87
CA LEU A 141 -11.62 -19.50 -3.21
C LEU A 141 -12.16 -20.34 -2.05
N PRO A 142 -12.26 -21.69 -2.12
CA PRO A 142 -12.75 -22.51 -1.01
C PRO A 142 -11.91 -22.38 0.28
N ASN A 143 -10.65 -21.97 0.17
CA ASN A 143 -9.73 -21.81 1.30
C ASN A 143 -9.62 -20.35 1.79
N ILE A 144 -10.38 -19.42 1.22
CA ILE A 144 -10.27 -17.99 1.53
C ILE A 144 -10.61 -17.69 3.00
N GLU A 145 -11.56 -18.40 3.59
CA GLU A 145 -11.94 -18.24 4.99
C GLU A 145 -10.79 -18.59 5.93
N ASP A 146 -10.07 -19.67 5.64
CA ASP A 146 -8.89 -20.08 6.43
C ASP A 146 -7.73 -19.11 6.29
N ILE A 147 -7.52 -18.56 5.08
CA ILE A 147 -6.52 -17.51 4.82
C ILE A 147 -6.87 -16.24 5.62
N VAL A 148 -8.13 -15.79 5.55
CA VAL A 148 -8.60 -14.60 6.28
C VAL A 148 -8.52 -14.81 7.79
N PHE A 149 -8.85 -16.00 8.29
CA PHE A 149 -8.69 -16.35 9.70
C PHE A 149 -7.22 -16.24 10.14
N ASN A 150 -6.30 -16.83 9.38
CA ASN A 150 -4.87 -16.75 9.67
C ASN A 150 -4.36 -15.30 9.65
N ALA A 151 -4.79 -14.51 8.66
CA ALA A 151 -4.43 -13.09 8.56
C ALA A 151 -4.89 -12.31 9.79
N LYS A 152 -6.12 -12.54 10.29
CA LYS A 152 -6.64 -11.92 11.52
C LYS A 152 -5.83 -12.35 12.76
N CYS A 153 -5.49 -13.63 12.88
CA CYS A 153 -4.66 -14.12 13.98
C CYS A 153 -3.27 -13.47 13.98
N ILE A 154 -2.64 -13.39 12.82
CA ILE A 154 -1.31 -12.76 12.67
C ILE A 154 -1.38 -11.27 12.99
N ALA A 155 -2.38 -10.56 12.45
CA ALA A 155 -2.58 -9.13 12.72
C ALA A 155 -2.79 -8.87 14.22
N TYR A 156 -3.57 -9.71 14.91
CA TYR A 156 -3.76 -9.60 16.34
C TYR A 156 -2.46 -9.81 17.13
N LEU A 157 -1.67 -10.83 16.77
CA LEU A 157 -0.37 -11.09 17.40
C LEU A 157 0.63 -9.95 17.14
N ASP A 158 0.64 -9.40 15.94
CA ASP A 158 1.51 -8.28 15.56
C ASP A 158 1.20 -7.03 16.40
N VAL A 159 -0.09 -6.68 16.55
CA VAL A 159 -0.51 -5.57 17.40
C VAL A 159 -0.10 -5.79 18.85
N ILE A 160 -0.37 -6.97 19.42
CA ILE A 160 0.00 -7.27 20.82
C ILE A 160 1.52 -7.23 21.01
N HIS A 161 2.26 -7.79 20.07
CA HIS A 161 3.73 -7.75 20.09
C HIS A 161 4.25 -6.31 20.05
N GLY A 162 3.70 -5.48 19.14
CA GLY A 162 4.06 -4.07 19.02
C GLY A 162 3.79 -3.29 20.34
N LEU A 163 2.60 -3.46 20.92
CA LEU A 163 2.23 -2.83 22.19
C LEU A 163 3.14 -3.30 23.34
N ALA A 164 3.45 -4.58 23.42
CA ALA A 164 4.34 -5.13 24.44
C ALA A 164 5.79 -4.62 24.28
N HIS A 165 6.27 -4.54 23.06
CA HIS A 165 7.61 -4.04 22.74
C HIS A 165 7.77 -2.57 23.15
N VAL A 166 6.84 -1.71 22.75
CA VAL A 166 6.83 -0.28 23.13
C VAL A 166 6.75 -0.12 24.65
N SER A 167 5.87 -0.89 25.30
CA SER A 167 5.71 -0.85 26.74
C SER A 167 7.00 -1.23 27.49
N LYS A 168 7.68 -2.25 27.01
CA LYS A 168 8.94 -2.72 27.62
C LYS A 168 10.09 -1.71 27.47
N ILE A 169 10.27 -1.17 26.26
CA ILE A 169 11.36 -0.21 25.99
C ILE A 169 11.17 1.08 26.79
N ASN A 170 9.93 1.56 26.92
CA ASN A 170 9.64 2.84 27.54
C ASN A 170 9.28 2.71 29.04
N ASN A 171 9.43 1.53 29.64
CA ASN A 171 9.10 1.27 31.05
C ASN A 171 7.68 1.70 31.41
N TYR A 172 6.69 1.32 30.60
CA TYR A 172 5.29 1.56 30.87
C TYR A 172 4.72 0.53 31.81
N SER A 173 3.76 0.93 32.63
CA SER A 173 3.08 0.06 33.59
C SER A 173 1.70 -0.38 33.09
N LYS A 174 1.25 -1.56 33.56
CA LYS A 174 -0.07 -2.09 33.21
C LYS A 174 -1.14 -1.28 33.95
N PRO A 175 -2.09 -0.62 33.23
CA PRO A 175 -3.19 0.05 33.87
C PRO A 175 -4.25 -0.95 34.38
N ILE A 176 -5.02 -0.54 35.39
CA ILE A 176 -6.25 -1.19 35.80
C ILE A 176 -7.39 -0.48 35.07
N ILE A 177 -8.22 -1.23 34.37
CA ILE A 177 -9.40 -0.71 33.68
C ILE A 177 -10.64 -1.23 34.38
N SER A 178 -11.55 -0.33 34.75
CA SER A 178 -12.78 -0.64 35.44
C SER A 178 -14.01 -0.01 34.80
N ASP A 179 -15.19 -0.50 35.13
CA ASP A 179 -16.46 0.12 34.72
C ASP A 179 -16.81 1.38 35.55
N GLY A 180 -15.92 1.78 36.47
CA GLY A 180 -16.04 2.99 37.26
C GLY A 180 -15.95 4.27 36.43
N LEU A 181 -15.90 5.42 37.13
CA LEU A 181 -15.69 6.76 36.51
C LEU A 181 -14.42 7.43 37.06
N GLN A 182 -13.64 6.71 37.84
CA GLN A 182 -12.42 7.20 38.45
C GLN A 182 -11.28 7.22 37.43
N ILE A 183 -10.47 8.27 37.46
CA ILE A 183 -9.20 8.38 36.78
C ILE A 183 -8.17 8.72 37.84
N ASP A 184 -7.33 7.77 38.22
CA ASP A 184 -6.24 7.94 39.18
C ASP A 184 -4.92 7.52 38.53
N ILE A 185 -4.13 8.49 38.11
CA ILE A 185 -2.83 8.30 37.46
C ILE A 185 -1.75 8.82 38.42
N LYS A 186 -0.80 7.96 38.79
CA LYS A 186 0.35 8.32 39.61
C LYS A 186 1.62 8.35 38.79
N ASP A 187 2.41 9.40 39.01
CA ASP A 187 3.67 9.64 38.27
C ASP A 187 3.50 9.51 36.76
N GLY A 188 2.42 10.10 36.22
CA GLY A 188 2.15 10.10 34.76
C GLY A 188 3.19 10.91 33.97
N ARG A 189 3.62 10.39 32.84
CA ARG A 189 4.58 11.02 31.94
C ARG A 189 3.96 11.25 30.57
N HIS A 190 4.46 12.21 29.82
CA HIS A 190 3.96 12.48 28.46
C HIS A 190 4.70 11.56 27.46
N PRO A 191 4.03 10.60 26.81
CA PRO A 191 4.69 9.54 26.00
C PRO A 191 5.51 10.07 24.82
N VAL A 192 5.18 11.25 24.32
CA VAL A 192 5.91 11.86 23.22
C VAL A 192 7.03 12.76 23.74
N ILE A 193 6.74 13.66 24.69
CA ILE A 193 7.73 14.63 25.16
C ILE A 193 8.93 13.90 25.80
N GLU A 194 8.69 12.85 26.61
CA GLU A 194 9.78 12.12 27.27
C GLU A 194 10.80 11.51 26.29
N GLN A 195 10.38 11.20 25.05
CA GLN A 195 11.26 10.64 24.03
C GLN A 195 12.10 11.68 23.30
N PHE A 196 11.71 12.95 23.35
CA PHE A 196 12.43 14.05 22.69
C PHE A 196 13.24 14.91 23.65
N LEU A 197 13.31 14.55 24.92
CA LEU A 197 14.15 15.24 25.89
C LEU A 197 15.63 15.01 25.56
N PRO A 198 16.50 16.02 25.81
CA PRO A 198 17.94 15.86 25.68
C PRO A 198 18.47 14.73 26.56
N VAL A 199 19.57 14.12 26.13
CA VAL A 199 20.23 13.04 26.89
C VAL A 199 20.62 13.55 28.28
N GLY A 200 20.12 12.87 29.30
CA GLY A 200 20.37 13.22 30.71
C GLY A 200 19.25 14.05 31.36
N GLU A 201 18.26 14.51 30.60
CA GLU A 201 17.07 15.13 31.15
C GLU A 201 15.93 14.10 31.30
N ALA A 202 15.19 14.21 32.42
CA ALA A 202 14.04 13.35 32.68
C ALA A 202 12.75 14.15 32.69
N TYR A 203 11.67 13.57 32.17
CA TYR A 203 10.34 14.16 32.28
C TYR A 203 9.90 14.21 33.75
N ILE A 204 9.41 15.36 34.22
CA ILE A 204 8.87 15.50 35.57
C ILE A 204 7.46 14.89 35.59
N PRO A 205 7.25 13.79 36.30
CA PRO A 205 5.95 13.11 36.32
C PRO A 205 4.89 13.92 37.06
N ASN A 206 3.61 13.64 36.78
CA ASN A 206 2.49 14.35 37.38
C ASN A 206 1.38 13.37 37.77
N ASP A 207 0.75 13.65 38.93
CA ASP A 207 -0.42 12.92 39.40
C ASP A 207 -1.71 13.56 38.87
N ILE A 208 -2.66 12.73 38.46
CA ILE A 208 -4.01 13.13 38.06
C ILE A 208 -5.01 12.29 38.85
N PHE A 209 -5.95 12.97 39.53
CA PHE A 209 -7.07 12.32 40.14
C PHE A 209 -8.37 13.03 39.78
N LEU A 210 -9.30 12.30 39.16
CA LEU A 210 -10.65 12.74 38.86
C LEU A 210 -11.65 11.65 39.21
N ASP A 211 -12.77 12.01 39.80
CA ASP A 211 -13.89 11.12 40.04
C ASP A 211 -15.22 11.93 40.03
N ASN A 212 -16.33 11.24 40.03
CA ASN A 212 -17.65 11.86 40.07
C ASN A 212 -18.20 12.18 41.47
N LYS A 213 -17.41 12.00 42.53
CA LYS A 213 -17.82 12.20 43.91
C LYS A 213 -17.00 13.25 44.64
N LEU A 214 -15.68 13.16 44.57
CA LEU A 214 -14.75 13.96 45.32
C LEU A 214 -14.14 15.08 44.52
N GLN A 215 -13.74 14.79 43.27
CA GLN A 215 -13.03 15.75 42.40
C GLN A 215 -13.43 15.60 40.95
N GLN A 216 -14.55 16.19 40.59
CA GLN A 216 -15.03 16.14 39.18
C GLN A 216 -14.30 17.12 38.28
N ILE A 217 -13.75 18.20 38.81
CA ILE A 217 -13.05 19.26 38.04
C ILE A 217 -11.68 19.48 38.68
N MET A 218 -10.64 19.47 37.86
CA MET A 218 -9.28 19.85 38.26
C MET A 218 -8.91 21.19 37.62
N MET A 219 -8.64 22.20 38.41
CA MET A 219 -8.19 23.50 37.94
C MET A 219 -6.66 23.55 37.97
N ILE A 220 -6.08 23.73 36.75
CA ILE A 220 -4.62 23.74 36.55
C ILE A 220 -4.19 25.18 36.25
N THR A 221 -3.40 25.75 37.14
CA THR A 221 -2.87 27.13 36.99
C THR A 221 -1.36 27.14 36.93
N GLY A 222 -0.78 28.20 36.40
CA GLY A 222 0.67 28.39 36.31
C GLY A 222 1.07 29.36 35.21
N PRO A 223 2.33 29.81 35.16
CA PRO A 223 2.82 30.70 34.12
C PRO A 223 2.81 30.06 32.74
N ASN A 224 3.01 30.87 31.70
CA ASN A 224 3.18 30.32 30.34
C ASN A 224 4.44 29.44 30.31
N MET A 225 4.42 28.40 29.46
CA MET A 225 5.48 27.40 29.32
C MET A 225 5.70 26.49 30.54
N SER A 226 4.82 26.53 31.55
CA SER A 226 4.92 25.64 32.75
C SER A 226 4.40 24.21 32.52
N GLY A 227 4.06 23.81 31.31
CA GLY A 227 3.61 22.46 31.01
C GLY A 227 2.09 22.20 31.14
N LYS A 228 1.26 23.23 31.38
CA LYS A 228 -0.21 23.04 31.52
C LYS A 228 -0.82 22.25 30.34
N SER A 229 -0.53 22.67 29.12
CA SER A 229 -1.03 22.00 27.91
C SER A 229 -0.42 20.60 27.71
N ALA A 230 0.79 20.40 28.16
CA ALA A 230 1.43 19.06 28.15
C ALA A 230 0.71 18.10 29.09
N LEU A 231 0.32 18.55 30.29
CA LEU A 231 -0.43 17.75 31.26
C LEU A 231 -1.80 17.32 30.73
N LEU A 232 -2.53 18.23 30.06
CA LEU A 232 -3.83 17.90 29.46
C LEU A 232 -3.67 16.81 28.38
N ARG A 233 -2.69 16.99 27.49
CA ARG A 233 -2.39 16.02 26.43
C ARG A 233 -1.88 14.71 26.96
N GLN A 234 -1.02 14.73 27.98
CA GLN A 234 -0.53 13.55 28.68
C GLN A 234 -1.69 12.70 29.21
N THR A 235 -2.64 13.32 29.91
CA THR A 235 -3.81 12.64 30.48
C THR A 235 -4.64 11.99 29.37
N ALA A 236 -4.94 12.75 28.30
CA ALA A 236 -5.68 12.24 27.14
C ALA A 236 -4.99 11.02 26.50
N LEU A 237 -3.68 11.13 26.25
CA LEU A 237 -2.90 10.04 25.62
C LEU A 237 -2.84 8.78 26.52
N ILE A 238 -2.62 8.95 27.83
CA ILE A 238 -2.62 7.82 28.79
C ILE A 238 -3.96 7.08 28.75
N LEU A 239 -5.09 7.80 28.72
CA LEU A 239 -6.42 7.20 28.65
C LEU A 239 -6.65 6.44 27.33
N ILE A 240 -6.26 7.03 26.22
CA ILE A 240 -6.36 6.37 24.91
C ILE A 240 -5.49 5.11 24.90
N MET A 241 -4.24 5.21 25.33
CA MET A 241 -3.31 4.07 25.39
C MET A 241 -3.88 2.94 26.25
N ALA A 242 -4.41 3.26 27.42
CA ALA A 242 -5.02 2.29 28.32
C ALA A 242 -6.20 1.57 27.64
N GLN A 243 -7.11 2.30 26.99
CA GLN A 243 -8.32 1.73 26.38
C GLN A 243 -8.06 0.90 25.12
N ILE A 244 -6.97 1.15 24.39
CA ILE A 244 -6.55 0.28 23.28
C ILE A 244 -5.79 -0.97 23.73
N GLY A 245 -5.57 -1.16 25.05
CA GLY A 245 -4.87 -2.30 25.61
C GLY A 245 -3.35 -2.14 25.73
N CYS A 246 -2.81 -0.94 25.54
CA CYS A 246 -1.41 -0.62 25.77
C CYS A 246 -1.13 -0.40 27.26
N PHE A 247 0.09 -0.69 27.71
CA PHE A 247 0.58 -0.18 28.98
C PHE A 247 0.80 1.34 28.87
N VAL A 248 0.85 2.03 30.01
CA VAL A 248 0.84 3.50 30.06
C VAL A 248 2.10 4.06 30.72
N PRO A 249 2.53 5.26 30.31
CA PRO A 249 3.67 5.96 30.87
C PRO A 249 3.33 6.55 32.25
N ALA A 250 3.14 5.69 33.23
CA ALA A 250 2.83 6.06 34.61
C ALA A 250 3.40 5.01 35.56
N LYS A 251 3.54 5.34 36.84
CA LYS A 251 3.88 4.37 37.87
C LYS A 251 2.70 3.42 38.16
N SER A 252 1.49 3.97 38.20
CA SER A 252 0.25 3.23 38.24
C SER A 252 -0.88 4.06 37.63
N ALA A 253 -1.89 3.38 37.11
CA ALA A 253 -3.09 4.03 36.59
C ALA A 253 -4.31 3.14 36.88
N ASP A 254 -5.34 3.70 37.51
CA ASP A 254 -6.66 3.10 37.68
C ASP A 254 -7.67 3.98 36.92
N ILE A 255 -8.24 3.40 35.85
CA ILE A 255 -8.96 4.17 34.86
C ILE A 255 -10.34 3.55 34.62
N GLY A 256 -11.38 4.35 34.89
CA GLY A 256 -12.73 4.06 34.42
C GLY A 256 -12.84 4.24 32.91
N VAL A 257 -13.60 3.36 32.26
CA VAL A 257 -13.82 3.46 30.80
C VAL A 257 -14.51 4.78 30.45
N ILE A 258 -13.89 5.54 29.57
CA ILE A 258 -14.48 6.75 28.96
C ILE A 258 -14.99 6.43 27.55
N ASP A 259 -16.09 7.06 27.15
CA ASP A 259 -16.69 6.87 25.84
C ASP A 259 -16.33 7.99 24.86
N LYS A 260 -16.04 9.18 25.39
CA LYS A 260 -15.65 10.35 24.60
C LYS A 260 -14.58 11.15 25.32
N LEU A 261 -13.62 11.60 24.54
CA LEU A 261 -12.55 12.49 25.00
C LEU A 261 -12.59 13.77 24.19
N PHE A 262 -12.76 14.90 24.87
CA PHE A 262 -12.72 16.20 24.24
C PHE A 262 -11.53 16.99 24.77
N THR A 263 -10.82 17.66 23.89
CA THR A 263 -9.72 18.54 24.26
C THR A 263 -9.85 19.88 23.57
N ARG A 264 -9.69 20.96 24.30
CA ARG A 264 -9.53 22.31 23.76
C ARG A 264 -8.17 22.83 24.21
N VAL A 265 -7.16 22.73 23.34
CA VAL A 265 -5.79 23.12 23.66
C VAL A 265 -5.22 23.99 22.54
N GLY A 266 -4.97 25.26 22.88
CA GLY A 266 -4.40 26.28 21.97
C GLY A 266 -5.47 27.03 21.16
N ALA A 267 -5.12 28.24 20.69
CA ALA A 267 -5.89 28.98 19.72
C ALA A 267 -5.43 28.59 18.31
N ASN A 268 -6.29 28.04 17.50
CA ASN A 268 -6.08 27.99 16.06
C ASN A 268 -6.59 29.32 15.50
N ASP A 269 -5.67 30.23 15.19
CA ASP A 269 -5.99 31.42 14.42
C ASP A 269 -6.35 30.99 12.99
N ASN A 270 -7.62 30.76 12.74
CA ASN A 270 -8.10 30.49 11.40
C ASN A 270 -8.29 31.80 10.66
N ILE A 271 -7.16 32.46 10.28
CA ILE A 271 -7.10 33.74 9.60
C ILE A 271 -7.90 33.74 8.28
N SER A 272 -8.11 32.52 7.71
CA SER A 272 -8.80 32.37 6.42
C SER A 272 -10.32 32.53 6.51
N SER A 273 -10.94 32.36 7.68
CA SER A 273 -12.40 32.47 7.86
C SER A 273 -12.87 33.83 8.40
N GLY A 274 -11.95 34.72 8.82
CA GLY A 274 -12.29 36.00 9.39
C GLY A 274 -13.03 35.95 10.72
N GLU A 275 -13.14 34.76 11.35
CA GLU A 275 -13.78 34.57 12.66
C GLU A 275 -12.81 34.99 13.77
N SER A 276 -13.33 35.66 14.80
CA SER A 276 -12.49 35.94 15.96
C SER A 276 -12.17 34.67 16.73
N THR A 277 -10.98 34.59 17.33
CA THR A 277 -10.55 33.48 18.18
C THR A 277 -11.59 33.12 19.24
N PHE A 278 -12.28 34.14 19.79
CA PHE A 278 -13.38 33.96 20.76
C PHE A 278 -14.56 33.17 20.16
N MET A 279 -14.98 33.48 18.93
CA MET A 279 -16.07 32.77 18.27
C MET A 279 -15.72 31.33 17.99
N VAL A 280 -14.49 31.05 17.55
CA VAL A 280 -13.99 29.69 17.35
C VAL A 280 -14.04 28.92 18.66
N GLU A 281 -13.56 29.50 19.75
CA GLU A 281 -13.63 28.92 21.09
C GLU A 281 -15.06 28.62 21.55
N MET A 282 -15.98 29.53 21.34
CA MET A 282 -17.39 29.35 21.70
C MET A 282 -18.05 28.23 20.85
N ASN A 283 -17.76 28.18 19.56
CA ASN A 283 -18.28 27.17 18.67
C ASN A 283 -17.75 25.74 19.06
N GLU A 284 -16.44 25.61 19.35
CA GLU A 284 -15.85 24.38 19.83
C GLU A 284 -16.46 23.96 21.17
N THR A 285 -16.59 24.89 22.12
CA THR A 285 -17.21 24.62 23.43
C THR A 285 -18.67 24.20 23.29
N SER A 286 -19.45 24.88 22.43
CA SER A 286 -20.82 24.50 22.11
C SER A 286 -20.91 23.09 21.53
N SER A 287 -20.00 22.75 20.62
CA SER A 287 -19.92 21.41 20.03
C SER A 287 -19.63 20.35 21.10
N ILE A 288 -18.69 20.62 22.01
CA ILE A 288 -18.39 19.72 23.14
C ILE A 288 -19.65 19.54 23.99
N MET A 289 -20.26 20.62 24.44
CA MET A 289 -21.45 20.61 25.32
C MET A 289 -22.62 19.83 24.73
N ASN A 290 -22.82 19.91 23.41
CA ASN A 290 -23.87 19.18 22.72
C ASN A 290 -23.58 17.69 22.53
N ASN A 291 -22.33 17.25 22.75
CA ASN A 291 -21.89 15.87 22.50
C ASN A 291 -21.43 15.14 23.78
N ILE A 292 -21.44 15.75 24.94
CA ILE A 292 -21.03 15.09 26.18
C ILE A 292 -21.96 13.94 26.56
N SER A 293 -21.41 12.96 27.25
CA SER A 293 -22.10 11.87 27.91
C SER A 293 -21.76 11.84 29.42
N SER A 294 -22.35 10.91 30.14
CA SER A 294 -21.99 10.69 31.55
C SER A 294 -20.58 10.12 31.79
N ARG A 295 -19.90 9.70 30.71
CA ARG A 295 -18.56 9.09 30.72
C ARG A 295 -17.55 9.88 29.90
N SER A 296 -17.88 11.09 29.52
CA SER A 296 -16.95 11.94 28.78
C SER A 296 -15.90 12.58 29.68
N LEU A 297 -14.65 12.61 29.22
CA LEU A 297 -13.61 13.46 29.77
C LEU A 297 -13.46 14.71 28.88
N ILE A 298 -13.40 15.90 29.50
CA ILE A 298 -13.24 17.18 28.81
C ILE A 298 -11.97 17.84 29.31
#